data_8b2b51b6f33d891c9fbc2f76b68364ba
#
_entry.id   8b2b51b6f33d891c9fbc2f76b68364ba
#
_cell.length_a   1.000
_cell.length_b   1.000
_cell.length_c   1.000
_cell.angle_alpha   90.00
_cell.angle_beta   90.00
_cell.angle_gamma   90.00
#
_symmetry.space_group_name_H-M   'P 1'
#
loop_
_entity.id
_entity.type
_entity.pdbx_description
1 polymer ?
#
loop_
_entity_poly.entity_id
_entity_poly.type
_entity_poly.pdbx_seq_one_letter_code
_entity_poly.pdbx_strand_id
1 'polypeptide(L)'
;MISRRKFIQNTGAGLFLTAIPYSTNALNNIKKYELTAKKAKHSFEKNQNKTDLWLFNNNCPGPLITANKNDVIEIIFNNQLDEPSAVHWHGIRNINSMDGVPVLSQPLVEPGESFVYRFPVKDAGTFWYHAHNKAWEQVTRGLYGPLIVSDNDQLKEKNDILVLADDWLLNENLQMDVSSLGNLHDWSHAGRYGNRLTINGVFKPNIEVFSSGQARLRFLNTANARVLKFMLNDDIYFRVIATDGSPCNPFKTNKIVLGPGQRIDILIDETTKLKHLKEVSTGNELVAATFEPKNQSVSVLDFNKKPYYPFPSLNNAKVINIHMQGGAMGNLKSAIFNGERREFRN
;
A
#
# COMPACT_ATOMS: atom_id res chain seq x y z
N MET A 1 50.75 22.79 -20.37
CA MET A 1 50.23 22.04 -19.23
C MET A 1 50.15 22.96 -18.01
N ILE A 2 48.96 23.29 -17.57
CA ILE A 2 48.74 24.13 -16.39
C ILE A 2 48.83 23.20 -15.18
N SER A 3 49.76 23.50 -14.23
CA SER A 3 49.92 22.66 -13.05
C SER A 3 48.73 22.80 -12.11
N ARG A 4 48.38 21.71 -11.35
CA ARG A 4 47.30 21.69 -10.36
C ARG A 4 47.36 22.85 -9.36
N ARG A 5 48.55 23.36 -9.07
CA ARG A 5 48.77 24.49 -8.14
C ARG A 5 48.30 25.84 -8.72
N LYS A 6 48.44 26.05 -10.06
CA LYS A 6 47.92 27.25 -10.75
C LYS A 6 46.40 27.22 -10.98
N PHE A 7 45.81 26.03 -11.05
CA PHE A 7 44.35 25.92 -11.14
C PHE A 7 43.67 26.33 -9.83
N ILE A 8 44.25 25.97 -8.69
CA ILE A 8 43.70 26.31 -7.35
C ILE A 8 43.89 27.80 -7.02
N GLN A 9 44.93 28.45 -7.54
CA GLN A 9 45.19 29.88 -7.26
C GLN A 9 44.31 30.82 -8.10
N ASN A 10 43.77 30.38 -9.24
CA ASN A 10 42.92 31.20 -10.09
C ASN A 10 41.41 31.06 -9.82
N THR A 11 41.01 30.17 -8.91
CA THR A 11 39.60 30.00 -8.48
C THR A 11 39.27 30.77 -7.19
N GLY A 12 40.19 31.63 -6.70
CA GLY A 12 40.05 32.40 -5.47
C GLY A 12 39.35 33.75 -5.56
N ALA A 13 38.63 34.06 -6.64
CA ALA A 13 37.89 35.31 -6.74
C ALA A 13 36.51 35.07 -7.31
N GLY A 14 35.49 35.14 -6.47
CA GLY A 14 34.09 35.30 -6.93
C GLY A 14 33.13 34.18 -6.63
N LEU A 15 33.20 33.51 -5.47
CA LEU A 15 32.01 32.80 -4.94
C LEU A 15 31.15 33.82 -4.18
N PHE A 16 30.35 34.60 -4.90
CA PHE A 16 29.10 35.09 -4.34
C PHE A 16 28.20 33.87 -4.15
N LEU A 17 28.24 33.27 -2.98
CA LEU A 17 27.17 32.43 -2.47
C LEU A 17 25.92 33.31 -2.35
N THR A 18 25.13 33.38 -3.43
CA THR A 18 23.73 33.72 -3.24
C THR A 18 23.17 32.63 -2.36
N ALA A 19 23.08 32.90 -1.06
CA ALA A 19 22.28 32.12 -0.15
C ALA A 19 20.83 32.21 -0.65
N ILE A 20 20.43 31.26 -1.52
CA ILE A 20 19.03 30.97 -1.74
C ILE A 20 18.53 30.60 -0.34
N PRO A 21 17.58 31.34 0.25
CA PRO A 21 17.04 30.92 1.52
C PRO A 21 16.32 29.58 1.28
N TYR A 22 17.03 28.48 1.55
CA TYR A 22 16.36 27.21 1.77
C TYR A 22 15.43 27.46 2.95
N SER A 23 14.14 27.47 2.69
CA SER A 23 13.13 27.56 3.72
C SER A 23 13.45 26.50 4.78
N THR A 24 13.94 26.94 5.93
CA THR A 24 14.32 26.07 7.07
C THR A 24 13.12 25.32 7.67
N ASN A 25 11.90 25.68 7.24
CA ASN A 25 10.67 24.97 7.65
C ASN A 25 10.56 23.53 7.10
N ALA A 26 11.30 23.16 6.05
CA ALA A 26 11.25 21.80 5.51
C ALA A 26 12.10 20.79 6.32
N LEU A 27 12.99 21.24 7.21
CA LEU A 27 13.87 20.36 8.01
C LEU A 27 13.25 19.93 9.35
N ASN A 28 12.15 20.55 9.79
CA ASN A 28 11.59 20.31 11.12
C ASN A 28 10.56 19.16 11.18
N ASN A 29 10.13 18.59 10.04
CA ASN A 29 9.10 17.56 9.98
C ASN A 29 9.60 16.25 9.35
N ILE A 30 10.75 15.76 9.80
CA ILE A 30 11.24 14.43 9.38
C ILE A 30 10.61 13.38 10.28
N LYS A 31 9.82 12.50 9.70
CA LYS A 31 9.27 11.31 10.36
C LYS A 31 10.21 10.13 10.12
N LYS A 32 10.78 9.58 11.20
CA LYS A 32 11.74 8.48 11.13
C LYS A 32 11.09 7.16 11.50
N TYR A 33 11.36 6.14 10.70
CA TYR A 33 10.90 4.78 10.89
C TYR A 33 12.02 3.78 10.64
N GLU A 34 11.84 2.58 11.14
CA GLU A 34 12.69 1.44 10.87
C GLU A 34 11.81 0.26 10.44
N LEU A 35 12.19 -0.38 9.33
CA LEU A 35 11.56 -1.58 8.81
C LEU A 35 12.60 -2.69 8.71
N THR A 36 12.44 -3.74 9.49
CA THR A 36 13.27 -4.93 9.44
C THR A 36 12.48 -6.09 8.84
N ALA A 37 12.85 -6.53 7.64
CA ALA A 37 12.28 -7.73 7.02
C ALA A 37 12.97 -8.97 7.56
N LYS A 38 12.20 -9.90 8.12
CA LYS A 38 12.74 -11.17 8.64
C LYS A 38 11.69 -12.28 8.72
N LYS A 39 12.17 -13.52 8.86
CA LYS A 39 11.33 -14.68 9.17
C LYS A 39 10.77 -14.54 10.58
N ALA A 40 9.47 -14.73 10.74
CA ALA A 40 8.78 -14.60 12.02
C ALA A 40 7.52 -15.48 12.06
N LYS A 41 6.91 -15.58 13.23
CA LYS A 41 5.67 -16.33 13.44
C LYS A 41 4.52 -15.38 13.74
N HIS A 42 3.40 -15.59 13.06
CA HIS A 42 2.17 -14.81 13.29
C HIS A 42 1.01 -15.72 13.68
N SER A 43 0.13 -15.23 14.54
CA SER A 43 -1.11 -15.90 14.89
C SER A 43 -2.30 -15.12 14.34
N PHE A 44 -2.99 -15.71 13.38
CA PHE A 44 -4.19 -15.10 12.76
C PHE A 44 -5.42 -15.13 13.68
N GLU A 45 -5.37 -15.98 14.69
CA GLU A 45 -6.43 -16.11 15.68
C GLU A 45 -5.84 -16.46 17.05
N LYS A 46 -6.46 -15.92 18.11
CA LYS A 46 -6.01 -16.17 19.48
C LYS A 46 -6.07 -17.67 19.81
N ASN A 47 -5.01 -18.21 20.45
CA ASN A 47 -4.88 -19.60 20.87
C ASN A 47 -4.79 -20.64 19.73
N GLN A 48 -4.54 -20.23 18.51
CA GLN A 48 -4.27 -21.14 17.39
C GLN A 48 -2.79 -21.28 17.07
N ASN A 49 -2.46 -22.23 16.19
CA ASN A 49 -1.11 -22.43 15.69
C ASN A 49 -0.59 -21.16 15.01
N LYS A 50 0.68 -20.86 15.26
CA LYS A 50 1.35 -19.75 14.58
C LYS A 50 1.84 -20.18 13.21
N THR A 51 1.64 -19.33 12.23
CA THR A 51 2.09 -19.47 10.84
C THR A 51 3.49 -18.91 10.69
N ASP A 52 4.37 -19.62 10.00
CA ASP A 52 5.69 -19.13 9.61
C ASP A 52 5.56 -18.18 8.42
N LEU A 53 5.91 -16.91 8.60
CA LEU A 53 5.79 -15.82 7.65
C LEU A 53 7.11 -15.05 7.51
N TRP A 54 7.15 -14.14 6.55
CA TRP A 54 8.17 -13.11 6.46
C TRP A 54 7.51 -11.76 6.77
N LEU A 55 7.99 -11.08 7.77
CA LEU A 55 7.28 -9.92 8.32
C LEU A 55 8.20 -8.71 8.47
N PHE A 56 7.62 -7.53 8.30
CA PHE A 56 8.24 -6.29 8.77
C PHE A 56 8.01 -6.14 10.28
N ASN A 57 9.10 -6.04 11.04
CA ASN A 57 9.10 -5.82 12.51
C ASN A 57 8.24 -6.83 13.30
N ASN A 58 8.14 -8.08 12.82
CA ASN A 58 7.30 -9.17 13.38
C ASN A 58 5.78 -8.88 13.38
N ASN A 59 5.30 -7.93 12.61
CA ASN A 59 3.88 -7.58 12.55
C ASN A 59 3.27 -8.01 11.20
N CYS A 60 2.03 -8.48 11.23
CA CYS A 60 1.19 -8.76 10.08
C CYS A 60 -0.17 -8.05 10.25
N PRO A 61 -0.47 -7.06 9.43
CA PRO A 61 0.42 -6.39 8.47
C PRO A 61 1.60 -5.71 9.16
N GLY A 62 2.61 -5.34 8.42
CA GLY A 62 3.74 -4.54 8.89
C GLY A 62 3.29 -3.23 9.56
N PRO A 63 4.18 -2.52 10.26
CA PRO A 63 3.84 -1.32 11.03
C PRO A 63 3.11 -0.25 10.20
N LEU A 64 2.11 0.39 10.78
CA LEU A 64 1.49 1.57 10.20
C LEU A 64 2.50 2.73 10.17
N ILE A 65 2.84 3.21 8.98
CA ILE A 65 3.60 4.44 8.78
C ILE A 65 2.63 5.60 8.63
N THR A 66 2.84 6.69 9.37
CA THR A 66 2.00 7.89 9.31
C THR A 66 2.83 9.13 9.06
N ALA A 67 2.34 10.04 8.24
CA ALA A 67 2.94 11.35 8.02
C ALA A 67 1.85 12.39 7.73
N ASN A 68 2.20 13.67 7.83
CA ASN A 68 1.38 14.73 7.28
C ASN A 68 1.86 15.06 5.86
N LYS A 69 0.97 15.55 5.04
CA LYS A 69 1.30 16.06 3.71
C LYS A 69 2.42 17.08 3.80
N ASN A 70 3.42 16.95 2.95
CA ASN A 70 4.67 17.69 2.89
C ASN A 70 5.71 17.34 3.98
N ASP A 71 5.45 16.42 4.89
CA ASP A 71 6.51 15.84 5.72
C ASP A 71 7.54 15.12 4.85
N VAL A 72 8.75 14.96 5.39
CA VAL A 72 9.77 14.06 4.85
C VAL A 72 9.71 12.77 5.67
N ILE A 73 9.56 11.64 5.01
CA ILE A 73 9.69 10.32 5.64
C ILE A 73 11.14 9.85 5.42
N GLU A 74 11.76 9.36 6.48
CA GLU A 74 13.04 8.67 6.46
C GLU A 74 12.86 7.28 7.05
N ILE A 75 13.12 6.23 6.25
CA ILE A 75 12.95 4.84 6.66
C ILE A 75 14.27 4.12 6.50
N ILE A 76 14.79 3.55 7.59
CA ILE A 76 15.89 2.60 7.54
C ILE A 76 15.31 1.22 7.31
N PHE A 77 15.55 0.66 6.13
CA PHE A 77 15.18 -0.70 5.81
C PHE A 77 16.36 -1.64 6.07
N ASN A 78 16.16 -2.64 6.92
CA ASN A 78 17.13 -3.68 7.26
C ASN A 78 16.65 -5.02 6.68
N ASN A 79 17.44 -5.65 5.83
CA ASN A 79 17.14 -6.95 5.29
C ASN A 79 17.78 -8.07 6.13
N GLN A 80 16.97 -8.76 6.95
CA GLN A 80 17.36 -9.93 7.73
C GLN A 80 16.76 -11.23 7.17
N LEU A 81 16.38 -11.25 5.90
CA LEU A 81 16.03 -12.45 5.15
C LEU A 81 17.29 -13.15 4.64
N ASP A 82 17.13 -14.37 4.12
CA ASP A 82 18.22 -15.13 3.47
C ASP A 82 18.32 -14.79 1.99
N GLU A 83 17.51 -13.87 1.47
CA GLU A 83 17.50 -13.44 0.09
C GLU A 83 17.39 -11.92 -0.06
N PRO A 84 17.80 -11.36 -1.20
CA PRO A 84 17.71 -9.93 -1.45
C PRO A 84 16.27 -9.41 -1.44
N SER A 85 16.09 -8.14 -1.04
CA SER A 85 14.79 -7.48 -1.01
C SER A 85 14.92 -5.98 -1.33
N ALA A 86 13.80 -5.33 -1.55
CA ALA A 86 13.64 -3.87 -1.64
C ALA A 86 12.22 -3.51 -1.21
N VAL A 87 11.98 -2.25 -0.83
CA VAL A 87 10.65 -1.80 -0.41
C VAL A 87 10.15 -0.73 -1.38
N HIS A 88 8.99 -0.99 -1.99
CA HIS A 88 8.28 -0.03 -2.83
C HIS A 88 7.18 0.69 -2.04
N TRP A 89 6.98 1.96 -2.34
CA TRP A 89 6.01 2.86 -1.71
C TRP A 89 4.82 3.06 -2.64
N HIS A 90 3.90 2.12 -2.62
CA HIS A 90 2.83 1.99 -3.58
C HIS A 90 1.85 3.17 -3.54
N GLY A 91 1.73 3.85 -4.66
CA GLY A 91 0.85 5.01 -4.84
C GLY A 91 1.46 6.35 -4.46
N ILE A 92 2.64 6.39 -3.85
CA ILE A 92 3.36 7.63 -3.54
C ILE A 92 4.02 8.17 -4.82
N ARG A 93 3.83 9.47 -5.13
CA ARG A 93 4.59 10.16 -6.17
C ARG A 93 6.00 10.45 -5.69
N ASN A 94 6.86 9.46 -5.82
CA ASN A 94 8.20 9.48 -5.26
C ASN A 94 9.25 10.04 -6.24
N ILE A 95 10.45 10.35 -5.72
CA ILE A 95 11.65 10.51 -6.54
C ILE A 95 12.16 9.13 -6.96
N ASN A 96 12.60 8.99 -8.20
CA ASN A 96 12.93 7.68 -8.78
C ASN A 96 13.93 6.88 -7.90
N SER A 97 14.97 7.50 -7.39
CA SER A 97 15.99 6.84 -6.56
C SER A 97 15.48 6.30 -5.22
N MET A 98 14.25 6.65 -4.81
CA MET A 98 13.64 6.23 -3.55
C MET A 98 12.37 5.40 -3.78
N ASP A 99 12.09 5.00 -5.03
CA ASP A 99 10.87 4.28 -5.37
C ASP A 99 10.89 2.78 -5.03
N GLY A 100 12.08 2.24 -4.74
CA GLY A 100 12.23 0.86 -4.29
C GLY A 100 12.08 -0.20 -5.37
N VAL A 101 12.22 0.17 -6.65
CA VAL A 101 12.12 -0.75 -7.79
C VAL A 101 13.50 -1.24 -8.19
N PRO A 102 13.84 -2.52 -7.96
CA PRO A 102 15.15 -3.06 -8.27
C PRO A 102 15.53 -2.88 -9.74
N VAL A 103 16.82 -2.63 -10.00
CA VAL A 103 17.41 -2.38 -11.33
C VAL A 103 17.04 -1.01 -11.91
N LEU A 104 15.83 -0.50 -11.66
CA LEU A 104 15.36 0.79 -12.22
C LEU A 104 15.69 1.97 -11.29
N SER A 105 15.43 1.84 -10.01
CA SER A 105 15.58 2.93 -9.04
C SER A 105 16.74 2.70 -8.07
N GLN A 106 17.07 1.46 -7.77
CA GLN A 106 18.11 1.08 -6.84
C GLN A 106 18.59 -0.37 -7.06
N PRO A 107 19.76 -0.78 -6.54
CA PRO A 107 20.09 -2.19 -6.39
C PRO A 107 19.21 -2.86 -5.33
N LEU A 108 19.14 -4.18 -5.34
CA LEU A 108 18.58 -4.95 -4.24
C LEU A 108 19.41 -4.74 -2.96
N VAL A 109 18.74 -4.82 -1.82
CA VAL A 109 19.39 -4.83 -0.51
C VAL A 109 19.68 -6.29 -0.16
N GLU A 110 20.95 -6.65 -0.09
CA GLU A 110 21.40 -8.02 0.17
C GLU A 110 21.10 -8.47 1.62
N PRO A 111 21.10 -9.78 1.91
CA PRO A 111 20.98 -10.29 3.27
C PRO A 111 21.99 -9.65 4.23
N GLY A 112 21.50 -9.10 5.35
CA GLY A 112 22.31 -8.41 6.36
C GLY A 112 22.63 -6.94 6.05
N GLU A 113 22.26 -6.45 4.86
CA GLU A 113 22.44 -5.05 4.48
C GLU A 113 21.22 -4.16 4.83
N SER A 114 21.45 -2.86 4.71
CA SER A 114 20.42 -1.84 4.97
C SER A 114 20.40 -0.80 3.86
N PHE A 115 19.23 -0.18 3.65
CA PHE A 115 19.03 0.94 2.73
C PHE A 115 18.21 2.03 3.40
N VAL A 116 18.54 3.30 3.16
CA VAL A 116 17.81 4.44 3.71
C VAL A 116 16.97 5.08 2.63
N TYR A 117 15.64 4.93 2.75
CA TYR A 117 14.68 5.66 1.95
C TYR A 117 14.41 7.02 2.59
N ARG A 118 14.51 8.10 1.81
CA ARG A 118 14.19 9.45 2.29
C ARG A 118 13.53 10.27 1.19
N PHE A 119 12.27 10.61 1.40
CA PHE A 119 11.47 11.32 0.41
C PHE A 119 10.34 12.16 1.02
N PRO A 120 9.92 13.25 0.37
CA PRO A 120 8.77 14.02 0.78
C PRO A 120 7.46 13.33 0.35
N VAL A 121 6.44 13.36 1.21
CA VAL A 121 5.09 12.90 0.87
C VAL A 121 4.23 14.09 0.45
N LYS A 122 3.97 14.20 -0.84
CA LYS A 122 3.31 15.37 -1.46
C LYS A 122 1.79 15.27 -1.48
N ASP A 123 1.26 14.06 -1.35
CA ASP A 123 -0.18 13.77 -1.45
C ASP A 123 -0.67 13.14 -0.16
N ALA A 124 -1.82 13.61 0.32
CA ALA A 124 -2.54 12.98 1.42
C ALA A 124 -3.42 11.84 0.90
N GLY A 125 -3.52 10.75 1.64
CA GLY A 125 -4.35 9.60 1.26
C GLY A 125 -3.96 8.31 1.93
N THR A 126 -4.56 7.24 1.45
CA THR A 126 -4.30 5.86 1.87
C THR A 126 -3.36 5.20 0.87
N PHE A 127 -2.17 4.86 1.33
CA PHE A 127 -1.10 4.22 0.59
C PHE A 127 -0.65 2.96 1.32
N TRP A 128 0.31 2.24 0.75
CA TRP A 128 0.92 1.08 1.39
C TRP A 128 2.35 0.90 0.92
N TYR A 129 3.09 0.05 1.59
CA TYR A 129 4.43 -0.33 1.20
C TYR A 129 4.54 -1.85 1.16
N HIS A 130 5.40 -2.37 0.30
CA HIS A 130 5.59 -3.80 0.16
C HIS A 130 6.95 -4.15 -0.44
N ALA A 131 7.37 -5.41 -0.25
CA ALA A 131 8.57 -5.91 -0.89
C ALA A 131 8.44 -5.90 -2.42
N HIS A 132 9.51 -5.55 -3.11
CA HIS A 132 9.55 -5.46 -4.57
C HIS A 132 10.63 -6.34 -5.21
N ASN A 133 11.01 -7.43 -4.57
CA ASN A 133 11.76 -8.53 -5.16
C ASN A 133 10.92 -9.79 -5.09
N LYS A 134 10.73 -10.50 -6.21
CA LYS A 134 9.82 -11.65 -6.27
C LYS A 134 8.51 -11.37 -5.53
N ALA A 135 7.82 -10.30 -5.90
CA ALA A 135 6.63 -9.83 -5.18
C ALA A 135 5.56 -10.93 -5.00
N TRP A 136 5.45 -11.85 -5.96
CA TRP A 136 4.61 -13.03 -5.91
C TRP A 136 4.93 -13.96 -4.71
N GLU A 137 6.14 -13.90 -4.15
CA GLU A 137 6.55 -14.62 -2.95
C GLU A 137 6.63 -13.71 -1.73
N GLN A 138 7.45 -12.65 -1.79
CA GLN A 138 7.74 -11.81 -0.63
C GLN A 138 6.51 -11.10 -0.07
N VAL A 139 5.63 -10.58 -0.94
CA VAL A 139 4.36 -10.00 -0.51
C VAL A 139 3.42 -11.07 0.03
N THR A 140 3.29 -12.21 -0.67
CA THR A 140 2.46 -13.34 -0.23
C THR A 140 2.86 -13.85 1.15
N ARG A 141 4.15 -13.78 1.49
CA ARG A 141 4.66 -14.18 2.81
C ARG A 141 4.41 -13.15 3.92
N GLY A 142 3.88 -11.95 3.59
CA GLY A 142 3.49 -10.94 4.57
C GLY A 142 4.36 -9.68 4.60
N LEU A 143 5.28 -9.48 3.63
CA LEU A 143 6.12 -8.30 3.56
C LEU A 143 5.39 -7.11 2.93
N TYR A 144 4.40 -6.59 3.64
CA TYR A 144 3.64 -5.39 3.30
C TYR A 144 3.13 -4.69 4.56
N GLY A 145 2.76 -3.42 4.43
CA GLY A 145 2.15 -2.66 5.50
C GLY A 145 1.52 -1.35 5.02
N PRO A 146 0.63 -0.75 5.82
CA PRO A 146 -0.09 0.46 5.47
C PRO A 146 0.77 1.72 5.67
N LEU A 147 0.55 2.72 4.80
CA LEU A 147 1.09 4.06 4.89
C LEU A 147 -0.04 5.07 4.73
N ILE A 148 -0.26 5.92 5.74
CA ILE A 148 -1.31 6.94 5.72
C ILE A 148 -0.68 8.31 5.79
N VAL A 149 -0.93 9.11 4.78
CA VAL A 149 -0.53 10.52 4.75
C VAL A 149 -1.75 11.38 5.02
N SER A 150 -1.65 12.15 6.07
CA SER A 150 -2.69 13.00 6.58
C SER A 150 -2.65 14.41 5.97
N ASP A 151 -3.82 15.03 5.74
CA ASP A 151 -3.97 16.45 5.48
C ASP A 151 -4.56 17.10 6.74
N ASN A 152 -4.31 18.38 6.99
CA ASN A 152 -4.66 19.06 8.26
C ASN A 152 -6.16 19.02 8.64
N ASP A 153 -7.03 18.52 7.76
CA ASP A 153 -8.50 18.47 7.93
C ASP A 153 -8.99 17.08 8.41
N GLN A 154 -8.44 16.54 9.50
CA GLN A 154 -8.70 15.13 9.82
C GLN A 154 -9.73 14.90 10.92
N LEU A 155 -10.43 13.73 10.76
CA LEU A 155 -11.05 13.02 11.88
C LEU A 155 -9.96 12.74 12.91
N LYS A 156 -10.07 13.34 14.08
CA LYS A 156 -9.18 13.02 15.18
C LYS A 156 -9.38 11.55 15.58
N GLU A 157 -8.45 10.76 15.17
CA GLU A 157 -7.93 9.49 15.68
C GLU A 157 -8.82 8.25 15.77
N LYS A 158 -10.08 8.31 16.15
CA LYS A 158 -10.74 7.05 16.57
C LYS A 158 -11.82 6.51 15.63
N ASN A 159 -12.29 7.31 14.67
CA ASN A 159 -13.16 6.84 13.59
C ASN A 159 -12.50 6.94 12.21
N ASP A 160 -11.18 6.94 12.15
CA ASP A 160 -10.39 6.77 10.93
C ASP A 160 -9.77 5.36 10.97
N ILE A 161 -10.48 4.39 10.43
CA ILE A 161 -10.26 2.96 10.65
C ILE A 161 -9.65 2.33 9.41
N LEU A 162 -8.50 1.68 9.57
CA LEU A 162 -7.89 0.87 8.53
C LEU A 162 -8.61 -0.48 8.41
N VAL A 163 -8.94 -0.87 7.18
CA VAL A 163 -9.47 -2.19 6.80
C VAL A 163 -8.56 -2.77 5.72
N LEU A 164 -7.44 -3.33 6.14
CA LEU A 164 -6.51 -3.99 5.25
C LEU A 164 -6.90 -5.46 5.11
N ALA A 165 -7.27 -5.87 3.91
CA ALA A 165 -7.74 -7.20 3.60
C ALA A 165 -6.69 -7.99 2.81
N ASP A 166 -6.46 -9.23 3.22
CA ASP A 166 -5.56 -10.16 2.53
C ASP A 166 -6.14 -11.58 2.52
N ASP A 167 -5.77 -12.38 1.52
CA ASP A 167 -6.16 -13.78 1.46
C ASP A 167 -4.94 -14.72 1.49
N TRP A 168 -5.01 -15.72 2.33
CA TRP A 168 -3.94 -16.67 2.62
C TRP A 168 -4.29 -18.07 2.17
N LEU A 169 -3.39 -18.75 1.47
CA LEU A 169 -3.54 -20.18 1.16
C LEU A 169 -2.81 -20.98 2.26
N LEU A 170 -3.60 -21.49 3.21
CA LEU A 170 -3.12 -22.20 4.40
C LEU A 170 -3.61 -23.64 4.40
N ASN A 171 -2.77 -24.55 4.89
CA ASN A 171 -3.14 -25.94 5.16
C ASN A 171 -3.92 -26.05 6.49
N GLU A 172 -4.29 -27.27 6.87
CA GLU A 172 -5.06 -27.55 8.08
C GLU A 172 -4.33 -27.16 9.37
N ASN A 173 -3.00 -27.14 9.36
CA ASN A 173 -2.16 -26.71 10.49
C ASN A 173 -1.89 -25.21 10.48
N LEU A 174 -2.61 -24.43 9.67
CA LEU A 174 -2.43 -22.99 9.46
C LEU A 174 -1.02 -22.63 8.95
N GLN A 175 -0.31 -23.55 8.27
CA GLN A 175 0.93 -23.20 7.60
C GLN A 175 0.67 -22.82 6.15
N MET A 176 1.46 -21.87 5.65
CA MET A 176 1.38 -21.43 4.26
C MET A 176 1.73 -22.60 3.32
N ASP A 177 0.92 -22.78 2.29
CA ASP A 177 1.31 -23.68 1.18
C ASP A 177 2.37 -22.99 0.32
N VAL A 178 3.63 -23.22 0.69
CA VAL A 178 4.78 -22.66 -0.02
C VAL A 178 5.01 -23.30 -1.38
N SER A 179 4.49 -24.52 -1.61
CA SER A 179 4.62 -25.21 -2.90
C SER A 179 3.80 -24.55 -4.02
N SER A 180 2.80 -23.76 -3.64
CA SER A 180 1.98 -22.98 -4.56
C SER A 180 2.66 -21.69 -5.05
N LEU A 181 3.74 -21.24 -4.38
CA LEU A 181 4.42 -20.00 -4.73
C LEU A 181 5.15 -20.16 -6.08
N GLY A 182 4.94 -19.19 -6.98
CA GLY A 182 5.54 -19.22 -8.31
C GLY A 182 4.98 -20.28 -9.26
N ASN A 183 3.82 -20.86 -8.95
CA ASN A 183 3.16 -21.85 -9.80
C ASN A 183 2.80 -21.24 -11.16
N LEU A 184 3.27 -21.86 -12.24
CA LEU A 184 3.05 -21.36 -13.62
C LEU A 184 1.57 -21.37 -14.02
N HIS A 185 0.78 -22.31 -13.52
CA HIS A 185 -0.65 -22.36 -13.79
C HIS A 185 -1.34 -21.11 -13.21
N ASP A 186 -1.02 -20.76 -11.96
CA ASP A 186 -1.60 -19.56 -11.33
C ASP A 186 -1.20 -18.28 -12.08
N TRP A 187 0.08 -18.18 -12.50
CA TRP A 187 0.55 -17.05 -13.28
C TRP A 187 -0.15 -16.87 -14.62
N SER A 188 -0.49 -17.99 -15.26
CA SER A 188 -1.07 -17.98 -16.60
C SER A 188 -2.60 -17.87 -16.61
N HIS A 189 -3.25 -17.95 -15.46
CA HIS A 189 -4.71 -17.93 -15.34
C HIS A 189 -5.18 -16.79 -14.41
N ALA A 190 -5.89 -17.14 -13.34
CA ALA A 190 -6.54 -16.17 -12.47
C ALA A 190 -5.65 -15.62 -11.34
N GLY A 191 -4.42 -16.14 -11.22
CA GLY A 191 -3.54 -15.86 -10.09
C GLY A 191 -3.74 -16.81 -8.91
N ARG A 192 -2.88 -16.68 -7.89
CA ARG A 192 -2.93 -17.51 -6.69
C ARG A 192 -3.98 -16.99 -5.72
N TYR A 193 -5.02 -17.75 -5.46
CA TYR A 193 -6.06 -17.43 -4.49
C TYR A 193 -5.81 -18.12 -3.15
N GLY A 194 -6.04 -17.39 -2.07
CA GLY A 194 -6.09 -17.93 -0.72
C GLY A 194 -7.41 -18.64 -0.39
N ASN A 195 -7.42 -19.38 0.70
CA ASN A 195 -8.59 -20.04 1.25
C ASN A 195 -9.03 -19.47 2.61
N ARG A 196 -8.28 -18.50 3.14
CA ARG A 196 -8.56 -17.78 4.39
C ARG A 196 -8.42 -16.27 4.15
N LEU A 197 -9.43 -15.52 4.57
CA LEU A 197 -9.43 -14.05 4.54
C LEU A 197 -9.05 -13.50 5.91
N THR A 198 -8.19 -12.49 5.92
CA THR A 198 -7.89 -11.69 7.12
C THR A 198 -8.28 -10.23 6.91
N ILE A 199 -8.65 -9.58 7.99
CA ILE A 199 -8.73 -8.13 8.09
C ILE A 199 -7.71 -7.69 9.15
N ASN A 200 -6.81 -6.80 8.76
CA ASN A 200 -5.71 -6.33 9.62
C ASN A 200 -4.89 -7.48 10.24
N GLY A 201 -4.65 -8.54 9.44
CA GLY A 201 -3.86 -9.71 9.86
C GLY A 201 -4.56 -10.68 10.81
N VAL A 202 -5.87 -10.56 11.00
CA VAL A 202 -6.66 -11.41 11.93
C VAL A 202 -7.87 -11.99 11.21
N PHE A 203 -8.24 -13.23 11.53
CA PHE A 203 -9.48 -13.84 11.06
C PHE A 203 -10.66 -13.23 11.83
N LYS A 204 -11.62 -12.64 11.08
CA LYS A 204 -12.87 -12.09 11.64
C LYS A 204 -12.69 -11.22 12.88
N PRO A 205 -11.84 -10.17 12.83
CA PRO A 205 -11.62 -9.32 14.00
C PRO A 205 -12.88 -8.56 14.41
N ASN A 206 -12.92 -8.18 15.69
CA ASN A 206 -13.81 -7.17 16.19
C ASN A 206 -13.15 -5.81 16.04
N ILE A 207 -13.78 -4.90 15.32
CA ILE A 207 -13.31 -3.53 15.06
C ILE A 207 -14.09 -2.55 15.91
N GLU A 208 -13.42 -1.89 16.83
CA GLU A 208 -14.07 -0.83 17.63
C GLU A 208 -14.40 0.38 16.75
N VAL A 209 -15.59 0.91 16.92
CA VAL A 209 -16.05 2.13 16.26
C VAL A 209 -16.82 3.00 17.25
N PHE A 210 -16.60 4.32 17.24
CA PHE A 210 -17.40 5.18 18.10
C PHE A 210 -18.82 5.32 17.57
N SER A 211 -19.78 5.16 18.47
CA SER A 211 -21.21 5.01 18.15
C SER A 211 -21.90 6.31 17.75
N SER A 212 -21.30 7.49 17.96
CA SER A 212 -21.90 8.74 17.54
C SER A 212 -20.99 9.54 16.62
N GLY A 213 -21.53 9.93 15.47
CA GLY A 213 -20.82 10.69 14.45
C GLY A 213 -20.46 9.87 13.22
N GLN A 214 -19.49 10.37 12.49
CA GLN A 214 -19.03 9.78 11.24
C GLN A 214 -17.82 8.85 11.47
N ALA A 215 -17.69 7.82 10.63
CA ALA A 215 -16.47 7.03 10.53
C ALA A 215 -15.95 7.02 9.09
N ARG A 216 -14.64 7.12 8.94
CA ARG A 216 -13.91 6.85 7.72
C ARG A 216 -13.34 5.45 7.79
N LEU A 217 -13.69 4.61 6.83
CA LEU A 217 -13.04 3.31 6.67
C LEU A 217 -12.10 3.39 5.47
N ARG A 218 -10.84 3.02 5.68
CA ARG A 218 -9.78 2.99 4.67
C ARG A 218 -9.55 1.56 4.26
N PHE A 219 -10.12 1.18 3.12
CA PHE A 219 -9.94 -0.15 2.57
C PHE A 219 -8.66 -0.24 1.75
N LEU A 220 -7.92 -1.32 1.95
CA LEU A 220 -6.75 -1.70 1.18
C LEU A 220 -6.81 -3.20 0.91
N ASN A 221 -6.70 -3.62 -0.34
CA ASN A 221 -6.59 -5.01 -0.74
C ASN A 221 -5.12 -5.37 -1.00
N THR A 222 -4.53 -6.20 -0.16
CA THR A 222 -3.15 -6.70 -0.30
C THR A 222 -3.07 -8.13 -0.83
N ALA A 223 -4.21 -8.75 -1.16
CA ALA A 223 -4.26 -10.07 -1.78
C ALA A 223 -3.53 -10.09 -3.13
N ASN A 224 -2.85 -11.20 -3.44
CA ASN A 224 -2.03 -11.30 -4.65
C ASN A 224 -2.84 -11.21 -5.95
N ALA A 225 -4.04 -11.79 -5.96
CA ALA A 225 -4.83 -11.91 -7.19
C ALA A 225 -6.32 -11.68 -6.98
N ARG A 226 -6.83 -11.86 -5.75
CA ARG A 226 -8.26 -11.85 -5.50
C ARG A 226 -8.84 -10.43 -5.59
N VAL A 227 -9.84 -10.27 -6.45
CA VAL A 227 -10.73 -9.10 -6.39
C VAL A 227 -11.70 -9.32 -5.24
N LEU A 228 -11.61 -8.50 -4.21
CA LEU A 228 -12.48 -8.54 -3.04
C LEU A 228 -13.71 -7.66 -3.24
N LYS A 229 -14.87 -8.15 -2.82
CA LYS A 229 -16.11 -7.40 -2.84
C LYS A 229 -16.69 -7.35 -1.44
N PHE A 230 -16.78 -6.15 -0.87
CA PHE A 230 -17.31 -5.95 0.46
C PHE A 230 -18.67 -5.25 0.43
N MET A 231 -19.49 -5.63 1.39
CA MET A 231 -20.71 -4.93 1.80
C MET A 231 -20.65 -4.74 3.31
N LEU A 232 -21.24 -3.65 3.78
CA LEU A 232 -21.64 -3.51 5.17
C LEU A 232 -22.96 -4.23 5.39
N ASN A 233 -23.67 -4.02 6.51
CA ASN A 233 -25.00 -4.59 6.66
C ASN A 233 -25.92 -4.17 5.49
N ASP A 234 -26.91 -4.98 5.21
CA ASP A 234 -27.67 -4.95 3.96
C ASP A 234 -28.28 -3.59 3.56
N ASP A 235 -28.61 -2.73 4.53
CA ASP A 235 -29.26 -1.43 4.31
C ASP A 235 -28.32 -0.21 4.47
N ILE A 236 -27.01 -0.42 4.60
CA ILE A 236 -26.08 0.69 4.80
C ILE A 236 -25.52 1.19 3.46
N TYR A 237 -25.85 2.43 3.15
CA TYR A 237 -25.20 3.20 2.10
C TYR A 237 -24.14 4.11 2.70
N PHE A 238 -23.02 4.23 2.03
CA PHE A 238 -21.89 5.07 2.40
C PHE A 238 -21.43 5.91 1.22
N ARG A 239 -20.61 6.92 1.49
CA ARG A 239 -20.00 7.75 0.46
C ARG A 239 -18.57 7.31 0.22
N VAL A 240 -18.22 6.99 -1.03
CA VAL A 240 -16.82 6.88 -1.44
C VAL A 240 -16.25 8.29 -1.55
N ILE A 241 -15.13 8.56 -0.89
CA ILE A 241 -14.51 9.89 -0.79
C ILE A 241 -13.09 9.94 -1.38
N ALA A 242 -12.45 8.78 -1.56
CA ALA A 242 -11.15 8.69 -2.22
C ALA A 242 -10.97 7.30 -2.86
N THR A 243 -10.20 7.24 -3.93
CA THR A 243 -9.77 6.02 -4.61
C THR A 243 -8.27 6.09 -4.88
N ASP A 244 -7.56 4.99 -4.63
CA ASP A 244 -6.12 4.86 -4.86
C ASP A 244 -5.27 6.01 -4.30
N GLY A 245 -5.63 6.46 -3.08
CA GLY A 245 -4.96 7.52 -2.35
C GLY A 245 -5.35 8.94 -2.80
N SER A 246 -6.19 9.10 -3.81
CA SER A 246 -6.63 10.41 -4.31
C SER A 246 -8.09 10.70 -3.93
N PRO A 247 -8.42 11.90 -3.46
CA PRO A 247 -9.80 12.30 -3.24
C PRO A 247 -10.58 12.28 -4.56
N CYS A 248 -11.84 11.87 -4.51
CA CYS A 248 -12.76 11.88 -5.64
C CYS A 248 -14.01 12.71 -5.32
N ASN A 249 -14.83 13.00 -6.33
CA ASN A 249 -16.16 13.50 -6.08
C ASN A 249 -16.95 12.44 -5.30
N PRO A 250 -17.46 12.76 -4.10
CA PRO A 250 -18.16 11.77 -3.29
C PRO A 250 -19.39 11.21 -4.02
N PHE A 251 -19.50 9.89 -4.04
CA PHE A 251 -20.66 9.20 -4.59
C PHE A 251 -21.17 8.13 -3.62
N LYS A 252 -22.47 7.89 -3.66
CA LYS A 252 -23.15 6.96 -2.74
C LYS A 252 -23.24 5.56 -3.33
N THR A 253 -22.89 4.57 -2.55
CA THR A 253 -22.99 3.14 -2.90
C THR A 253 -23.18 2.29 -1.64
N ASN A 254 -23.50 1.02 -1.80
CA ASN A 254 -23.52 0.02 -0.72
C ASN A 254 -22.52 -1.13 -0.95
N LYS A 255 -21.72 -1.05 -2.02
CA LYS A 255 -20.74 -2.09 -2.38
C LYS A 255 -19.37 -1.48 -2.63
N ILE A 256 -18.34 -2.18 -2.18
CA ILE A 256 -16.93 -1.88 -2.42
C ILE A 256 -16.35 -3.02 -3.24
N VAL A 257 -15.72 -2.70 -4.37
CA VAL A 257 -14.99 -3.67 -5.18
C VAL A 257 -13.55 -3.21 -5.28
N LEU A 258 -12.63 -4.06 -4.87
CA LEU A 258 -11.19 -3.77 -4.78
C LEU A 258 -10.39 -4.84 -5.50
N GLY A 259 -9.71 -4.47 -6.57
CA GLY A 259 -8.63 -5.28 -7.14
C GLY A 259 -7.39 -5.29 -6.23
N PRO A 260 -6.44 -6.20 -6.47
CA PRO A 260 -5.16 -6.21 -5.76
C PRO A 260 -4.45 -4.86 -5.82
N GLY A 261 -3.94 -4.39 -4.69
CA GLY A 261 -3.25 -3.12 -4.56
C GLY A 261 -4.14 -1.87 -4.54
N GLN A 262 -5.45 -2.01 -4.79
CA GLN A 262 -6.37 -0.88 -4.77
C GLN A 262 -6.74 -0.43 -3.37
N ARG A 263 -7.04 0.86 -3.22
CA ARG A 263 -7.50 1.50 -1.99
C ARG A 263 -8.77 2.29 -2.25
N ILE A 264 -9.70 2.19 -1.31
CA ILE A 264 -10.93 2.99 -1.31
C ILE A 264 -11.17 3.51 0.09
N ASP A 265 -11.36 4.82 0.22
CA ASP A 265 -11.80 5.41 1.48
C ASP A 265 -13.29 5.74 1.39
N ILE A 266 -14.03 5.27 2.39
CA ILE A 266 -15.45 5.53 2.50
C ILE A 266 -15.77 6.33 3.77
N LEU A 267 -16.85 7.09 3.73
CA LEU A 267 -17.40 7.81 4.87
C LEU A 267 -18.79 7.26 5.20
N ILE A 268 -18.96 6.93 6.47
CA ILE A 268 -20.20 6.44 7.05
C ILE A 268 -20.74 7.52 7.98
N ASP A 269 -21.97 7.95 7.75
CA ASP A 269 -22.59 9.02 8.51
C ASP A 269 -23.25 8.51 9.81
N GLU A 270 -23.67 7.22 9.85
CA GLU A 270 -24.35 6.62 11.01
C GLU A 270 -23.62 5.36 11.47
N THR A 271 -22.69 5.51 12.38
CA THR A 271 -21.88 4.40 12.90
C THR A 271 -22.64 3.42 13.80
N THR A 272 -23.73 3.87 14.42
CA THR A 272 -24.58 3.01 15.28
C THR A 272 -25.20 1.81 14.56
N LYS A 273 -25.35 1.90 13.24
CA LYS A 273 -25.90 0.82 12.42
C LYS A 273 -24.87 -0.21 11.98
N LEU A 274 -23.56 0.08 12.13
CA LEU A 274 -22.50 -0.83 11.73
C LEU A 274 -22.49 -2.09 12.61
N LYS A 275 -22.61 -3.27 11.99
CA LYS A 275 -22.54 -4.57 12.66
C LYS A 275 -21.51 -5.48 12.04
N HIS A 276 -21.55 -5.66 10.73
CA HIS A 276 -20.70 -6.62 10.02
C HIS A 276 -20.09 -6.01 8.77
N LEU A 277 -18.87 -6.41 8.47
CA LEU A 277 -18.26 -6.32 7.16
C LEU A 277 -18.40 -7.70 6.51
N LYS A 278 -19.10 -7.79 5.38
CA LYS A 278 -19.29 -9.02 4.64
C LYS A 278 -18.42 -9.02 3.39
N GLU A 279 -17.75 -10.12 3.10
CA GLU A 279 -17.09 -10.40 1.83
C GLU A 279 -18.03 -11.26 0.97
N VAL A 280 -18.28 -10.84 -0.28
CA VAL A 280 -19.32 -11.42 -1.15
C VAL A 280 -18.83 -11.72 -2.57
N SER A 281 -17.51 -11.78 -2.79
CA SER A 281 -16.96 -11.99 -4.14
C SER A 281 -17.24 -13.37 -4.73
N THR A 282 -17.41 -14.38 -3.87
CA THR A 282 -17.62 -15.78 -4.29
C THR A 282 -19.08 -16.17 -4.49
N GLY A 283 -20.02 -15.23 -4.30
CA GLY A 283 -21.46 -15.49 -4.29
C GLY A 283 -22.01 -15.96 -2.94
N ASN A 284 -21.16 -16.37 -2.02
CA ASN A 284 -21.50 -16.66 -0.62
C ASN A 284 -21.12 -15.46 0.26
N GLU A 285 -21.92 -15.18 1.27
CA GLU A 285 -21.61 -14.15 2.25
C GLU A 285 -20.67 -14.71 3.34
N LEU A 286 -19.49 -14.09 3.47
CA LEU A 286 -18.57 -14.36 4.57
C LEU A 286 -18.50 -13.12 5.47
N VAL A 287 -18.79 -13.28 6.76
CA VAL A 287 -18.51 -12.21 7.74
C VAL A 287 -16.99 -12.08 7.88
N ALA A 288 -16.44 -10.99 7.34
CA ALA A 288 -14.99 -10.70 7.33
C ALA A 288 -14.55 -9.99 8.61
N ALA A 289 -15.42 -9.16 9.21
CA ALA A 289 -15.18 -8.50 10.49
C ALA A 289 -16.52 -8.14 11.16
N THR A 290 -16.49 -7.91 12.47
CA THR A 290 -17.61 -7.40 13.27
C THR A 290 -17.25 -6.02 13.80
N PHE A 291 -18.19 -5.07 13.77
CA PHE A 291 -18.00 -3.75 14.37
C PHE A 291 -18.59 -3.73 15.79
N GLU A 292 -17.80 -3.22 16.73
CA GLU A 292 -18.19 -3.04 18.13
C GLU A 292 -18.36 -1.55 18.43
N PRO A 293 -19.60 -1.06 18.58
CA PRO A 293 -19.83 0.33 18.91
C PRO A 293 -19.39 0.64 20.35
N LYS A 294 -18.63 1.72 20.52
CA LYS A 294 -18.24 2.29 21.82
C LYS A 294 -18.96 3.63 22.01
N ASN A 295 -19.51 3.84 23.18
CA ASN A 295 -20.24 5.08 23.53
C ASN A 295 -19.29 6.27 23.65
N GLN A 296 -18.96 6.87 22.54
CA GLN A 296 -18.17 8.11 22.46
C GLN A 296 -18.57 8.93 21.24
N SER A 297 -18.59 10.26 21.35
CA SER A 297 -18.91 11.15 20.24
C SER A 297 -17.64 11.56 19.49
N VAL A 298 -17.76 11.70 18.18
CA VAL A 298 -16.71 12.16 17.28
C VAL A 298 -17.19 13.34 16.47
N SER A 299 -16.28 14.23 16.11
CA SER A 299 -16.59 15.39 15.25
C SER A 299 -16.99 14.93 13.84
N VAL A 300 -17.94 15.66 13.25
CA VAL A 300 -18.37 15.47 11.86
C VAL A 300 -17.36 16.13 10.93
N LEU A 301 -16.94 15.44 9.89
CA LEU A 301 -16.07 15.96 8.83
C LEU A 301 -16.90 16.51 7.66
N ASP A 302 -16.58 17.71 7.24
CA ASP A 302 -17.11 18.28 6.00
C ASP A 302 -16.21 17.94 4.80
N PHE A 303 -16.45 16.78 4.18
CA PHE A 303 -15.74 16.38 2.97
C PHE A 303 -16.22 17.08 1.69
N ASN A 304 -17.29 17.87 1.75
CA ASN A 304 -17.85 18.56 0.59
C ASN A 304 -16.97 19.73 0.10
N LYS A 305 -16.00 20.15 0.90
CA LYS A 305 -15.11 21.29 0.61
C LYS A 305 -13.78 20.91 -0.02
N LYS A 306 -13.49 19.62 -0.24
CA LYS A 306 -12.19 19.21 -0.85
C LYS A 306 -12.18 19.52 -2.34
N PRO A 307 -11.08 20.09 -2.86
CA PRO A 307 -10.99 20.43 -4.26
C PRO A 307 -11.03 19.14 -5.10
N TYR A 308 -11.92 19.14 -6.08
CA TYR A 308 -11.94 18.17 -7.14
C TYR A 308 -10.76 18.47 -8.09
N TYR A 309 -9.98 17.46 -8.41
CA TYR A 309 -8.98 17.56 -9.46
C TYR A 309 -9.65 17.25 -10.80
N PRO A 310 -9.86 18.25 -11.67
CA PRO A 310 -10.48 18.00 -12.98
C PRO A 310 -9.57 17.07 -13.79
N PHE A 311 -10.19 16.15 -14.54
CA PHE A 311 -9.45 15.38 -15.54
C PHE A 311 -8.80 16.35 -16.53
N PRO A 312 -7.56 16.08 -16.97
CA PRO A 312 -6.94 16.89 -18.01
C PRO A 312 -7.79 16.83 -19.28
N SER A 313 -7.87 17.95 -20.00
CA SER A 313 -8.53 17.96 -21.29
C SER A 313 -7.85 16.97 -22.24
N LEU A 314 -8.65 16.14 -22.90
CA LEU A 314 -8.16 15.23 -23.94
C LEU A 314 -8.14 15.89 -25.33
N ASN A 315 -8.56 17.16 -25.44
CA ASN A 315 -8.46 17.91 -26.69
C ASN A 315 -6.98 18.01 -27.09
N ASN A 316 -6.66 17.55 -28.29
CA ASN A 316 -5.29 17.46 -28.83
C ASN A 316 -4.37 16.46 -28.09
N ALA A 317 -4.91 15.54 -27.29
CA ALA A 317 -4.11 14.48 -26.69
C ALA A 317 -3.54 13.55 -27.78
N LYS A 318 -2.25 13.20 -27.64
CA LYS A 318 -1.64 12.20 -28.51
C LYS A 318 -2.21 10.81 -28.18
N VAL A 319 -2.83 10.20 -29.17
CA VAL A 319 -3.30 8.81 -29.06
C VAL A 319 -2.13 7.87 -29.38
N ILE A 320 -1.82 6.95 -28.46
CA ILE A 320 -0.84 5.90 -28.64
C ILE A 320 -1.58 4.56 -28.59
N ASN A 321 -1.55 3.81 -29.68
CA ASN A 321 -2.10 2.47 -29.72
C ASN A 321 -1.04 1.47 -29.27
N ILE A 322 -1.34 0.67 -28.26
CA ILE A 322 -0.48 -0.40 -27.78
C ILE A 322 -1.14 -1.73 -28.12
N HIS A 323 -0.50 -2.49 -28.99
CA HIS A 323 -0.95 -3.84 -29.35
C HIS A 323 -0.17 -4.86 -28.53
N MET A 324 -0.84 -5.59 -27.66
CA MET A 324 -0.25 -6.62 -26.82
C MET A 324 -0.65 -8.01 -27.32
N GLN A 325 0.32 -8.89 -27.46
CA GLN A 325 0.12 -10.30 -27.83
C GLN A 325 0.82 -11.19 -26.82
N GLY A 326 0.21 -12.33 -26.54
CA GLY A 326 0.67 -13.31 -25.55
C GLY A 326 -0.52 -13.81 -24.71
N GLY A 327 -0.27 -14.57 -23.70
CA GLY A 327 -1.29 -15.06 -22.78
C GLY A 327 -1.06 -16.50 -22.32
N ALA A 328 -2.01 -17.01 -21.56
CA ALA A 328 -1.93 -18.30 -20.84
C ALA A 328 -1.62 -19.51 -21.74
N MET A 329 -2.06 -19.48 -22.98
CA MET A 329 -1.83 -20.56 -23.95
C MET A 329 -0.61 -20.33 -24.83
N GLY A 330 0.13 -19.25 -24.64
CA GLY A 330 1.29 -18.86 -25.41
C GLY A 330 2.63 -19.17 -24.71
N ASN A 331 3.72 -18.64 -25.27
CA ASN A 331 5.03 -18.72 -24.64
C ASN A 331 5.12 -17.75 -23.47
N LEU A 332 5.07 -18.25 -22.23
CA LEU A 332 5.09 -17.46 -20.99
C LEU A 332 6.41 -16.71 -20.75
N LYS A 333 7.46 -16.98 -21.52
CA LYS A 333 8.77 -16.32 -21.36
C LYS A 333 8.84 -14.96 -22.05
N SER A 334 7.85 -14.61 -22.86
CA SER A 334 7.88 -13.34 -23.59
C SER A 334 6.48 -12.80 -23.87
N ALA A 335 6.38 -11.48 -23.92
CA ALA A 335 5.23 -10.78 -24.45
C ALA A 335 5.65 -9.94 -25.67
N ILE A 336 4.72 -9.68 -26.58
CA ILE A 336 4.96 -8.84 -27.77
C ILE A 336 4.15 -7.53 -27.58
N PHE A 337 4.84 -6.41 -27.64
CA PHE A 337 4.24 -5.07 -27.60
C PHE A 337 4.58 -4.34 -28.89
N ASN A 338 3.57 -3.98 -29.69
CA ASN A 338 3.74 -3.33 -30.99
C ASN A 338 4.74 -4.04 -31.92
N GLY A 339 4.73 -5.38 -31.92
CA GLY A 339 5.63 -6.20 -32.72
C GLY A 339 7.01 -6.47 -32.12
N GLU A 340 7.40 -5.81 -31.04
CA GLU A 340 8.65 -6.07 -30.33
C GLU A 340 8.46 -7.10 -29.24
N ARG A 341 9.28 -8.17 -29.31
CA ARG A 341 9.31 -9.19 -28.24
C ARG A 341 10.06 -8.66 -27.01
N ARG A 342 9.42 -8.78 -25.87
CA ARG A 342 10.02 -8.47 -24.56
C ARG A 342 10.06 -9.75 -23.75
N GLU A 343 11.26 -10.17 -23.35
CA GLU A 343 11.41 -11.33 -22.44
C GLU A 343 11.12 -10.90 -21.00
N PHE A 344 10.42 -11.75 -20.28
CA PHE A 344 10.26 -11.55 -18.84
C PHE A 344 11.62 -11.80 -18.17
N ARG A 345 12.14 -10.79 -17.51
CA ARG A 345 13.33 -10.94 -16.67
C ARG A 345 12.89 -11.56 -15.35
N ASN A 346 13.52 -12.68 -15.01
CA ASN A 346 13.32 -13.36 -13.72
C ASN A 346 13.85 -12.49 -12.59
#